data_b29c4fde83dd929839f07238802ff1f5
#
_entry.id   b29c4fde83dd929839f07238802ff1f5
#
_cell.length_a   1.000
_cell.length_b   1.000
_cell.length_c   1.000
_cell.angle_alpha   90.00
_cell.angle_beta   90.00
_cell.angle_gamma   90.00
#
_symmetry.space_group_name_H-M   'P 1'
#
loop_
_entity.id
_entity.type
_entity.pdbx_description
1 polymer ?
#
loop_
_entity_poly.entity_id
_entity_poly.type
_entity_poly.pdbx_seq_one_letter_code
_entity_poly.pdbx_strand_id
1 'polypeptide(L)'
;MKRAGWLLCLLAPLGLQASPASQSATTDTARPSEHTQVPRIATVDWTIAETLLALGVTPLAVGDVSAYRAWVGEPLLPADVVDIGLRAQPNRELLAELKPDRILISPLAAPLAPTLSRIAPVQSIALYDPQTDLWQRLHEATLTIAALVHKTAEANVLLTDLNRDLEQMKQTLPAELPPLLVVQFIDERHVRVFGRHSLFEAVMQRLGLRNAWQGETNAWGFSVASLEQFLSIPEARLVVVDPIPVGVSERLQEPGLWQHLPLVQQAPVLHLPAVWSFGGVLAARRFATLLSEALQKDARGDRQ
;
A
#
# COMPACT_ATOMS: atom_id res chain seq x y z
N MET A 1 -37.11 61.33 -31.75
CA MET A 1 -36.92 62.35 -32.84
C MET A 1 -36.21 61.65 -33.99
N LYS A 2 -36.94 61.73 -35.13
CA LYS A 2 -36.48 61.81 -36.55
C LYS A 2 -35.62 60.62 -37.06
N ARG A 3 -36.19 59.75 -37.85
CA ARG A 3 -36.48 59.79 -39.32
C ARG A 3 -35.25 59.46 -40.14
N ALA A 4 -35.17 58.56 -40.99
CA ALA A 4 -35.82 58.11 -42.23
C ALA A 4 -34.66 57.67 -43.12
N GLY A 5 -34.61 56.81 -44.00
CA GLY A 5 -35.57 56.18 -44.87
C GLY A 5 -34.89 55.89 -46.22
N TRP A 6 -35.40 54.86 -46.89
CA TRP A 6 -35.39 54.71 -48.36
C TRP A 6 -34.06 54.30 -49.05
N LEU A 7 -33.96 53.54 -50.12
CA LEU A 7 -34.93 52.90 -51.06
C LEU A 7 -34.21 51.85 -51.92
N LEU A 8 -34.92 50.82 -52.28
CA LEU A 8 -34.83 49.92 -53.43
C LEU A 8 -33.83 50.24 -54.57
N CYS A 9 -33.24 49.19 -55.12
CA CYS A 9 -33.37 48.85 -56.53
C CYS A 9 -33.03 47.40 -56.87
N LEU A 10 -33.98 46.73 -57.46
CA LEU A 10 -33.93 45.46 -58.16
C LEU A 10 -33.01 45.52 -59.38
N LEU A 11 -32.36 44.41 -59.65
CA LEU A 11 -32.14 43.89 -61.08
C LEU A 11 -31.43 42.51 -60.96
N ALA A 12 -32.09 41.44 -61.30
CA ALA A 12 -31.53 40.20 -61.79
C ALA A 12 -31.36 40.36 -63.31
N PRO A 13 -30.49 39.60 -64.00
CA PRO A 13 -30.74 38.19 -64.33
C PRO A 13 -29.54 37.26 -64.61
N LEU A 14 -29.87 35.99 -64.82
CA LEU A 14 -29.27 34.89 -65.59
C LEU A 14 -27.80 34.53 -65.30
N GLY A 15 -27.52 33.38 -64.74
CA GLY A 15 -27.55 32.07 -65.40
C GLY A 15 -26.15 31.66 -65.86
N LEU A 16 -25.46 30.85 -65.10
CA LEU A 16 -24.52 29.86 -65.68
C LEU A 16 -24.41 28.62 -64.70
N GLN A 17 -24.76 27.50 -65.25
CA GLN A 17 -24.58 26.18 -64.64
C GLN A 17 -23.07 25.89 -64.56
N ALA A 18 -22.58 25.48 -63.39
CA ALA A 18 -21.31 24.85 -63.24
C ALA A 18 -21.48 23.52 -62.49
N SER A 19 -20.95 22.47 -63.10
CA SER A 19 -20.97 21.07 -62.67
C SER A 19 -20.46 20.83 -61.24
N PRO A 20 -20.90 19.75 -60.61
CA PRO A 20 -20.44 19.43 -59.27
C PRO A 20 -18.99 18.94 -59.28
N ALA A 21 -18.12 19.66 -58.61
CA ALA A 21 -16.79 19.19 -58.26
C ALA A 21 -16.92 18.04 -57.22
N SER A 22 -16.36 16.89 -57.57
CA SER A 22 -16.17 15.73 -56.71
C SER A 22 -15.48 16.17 -55.40
N GLN A 23 -16.20 16.14 -54.32
CA GLN A 23 -15.60 16.19 -52.98
C GLN A 23 -14.90 14.84 -52.72
N SER A 24 -13.57 14.85 -52.83
CA SER A 24 -12.73 13.77 -52.32
C SER A 24 -12.96 13.68 -50.81
N ALA A 25 -13.68 12.63 -50.40
CA ALA A 25 -13.72 12.25 -49.00
C ALA A 25 -12.29 11.95 -48.53
N THR A 26 -11.69 12.87 -47.82
CA THR A 26 -10.54 12.58 -46.98
C THR A 26 -11.00 11.59 -45.91
N THR A 27 -10.67 10.34 -46.14
CA THR A 27 -10.69 9.29 -45.10
C THR A 27 -9.79 9.80 -43.99
N ASP A 28 -10.45 10.26 -42.92
CA ASP A 28 -9.81 10.50 -41.64
C ASP A 28 -9.30 9.13 -41.15
N THR A 29 -8.03 8.90 -41.46
CA THR A 29 -7.32 7.72 -40.97
C THR A 29 -7.24 7.89 -39.47
N ALA A 30 -8.15 7.26 -38.75
CA ALA A 30 -8.10 7.14 -37.30
C ALA A 30 -6.66 6.79 -36.92
N ARG A 31 -5.95 7.73 -36.29
CA ARG A 31 -4.66 7.48 -35.68
C ARG A 31 -4.83 6.23 -34.79
N PRO A 32 -3.94 5.24 -34.91
CA PRO A 32 -3.95 4.13 -33.96
C PRO A 32 -3.90 4.75 -32.58
N SER A 33 -4.83 4.34 -31.71
CA SER A 33 -4.78 4.67 -30.28
C SER A 33 -3.35 4.41 -29.83
N GLU A 34 -2.62 5.46 -29.44
CA GLU A 34 -1.37 5.31 -28.73
C GLU A 34 -1.66 4.39 -27.55
N HIS A 35 -1.26 3.14 -27.64
CA HIS A 35 -1.17 2.28 -26.46
C HIS A 35 -0.18 3.00 -25.55
N THR A 36 -0.70 3.73 -24.59
CA THR A 36 0.10 4.41 -23.59
C THR A 36 0.88 3.33 -22.85
N GLN A 37 2.14 3.16 -23.23
CA GLN A 37 3.00 2.14 -22.67
C GLN A 37 3.10 2.39 -21.16
N VAL A 38 2.92 1.35 -20.35
CA VAL A 38 3.08 1.45 -18.89
C VAL A 38 4.52 1.88 -18.61
N PRO A 39 4.74 2.98 -17.87
CA PRO A 39 6.09 3.46 -17.62
C PRO A 39 6.89 2.47 -16.77
N ARG A 40 8.19 2.41 -17.04
CA ARG A 40 9.16 1.57 -16.33
C ARG A 40 9.50 2.22 -14.99
N ILE A 41 8.97 1.69 -13.91
CA ILE A 41 9.06 2.27 -12.57
C ILE A 41 10.15 1.58 -11.76
N ALA A 42 11.05 2.36 -11.15
CA ALA A 42 11.94 1.91 -10.10
C ALA A 42 11.52 2.49 -8.73
N THR A 43 11.77 1.76 -7.64
CA THR A 43 11.47 2.24 -6.30
C THR A 43 12.44 1.68 -5.26
N VAL A 44 12.72 2.47 -4.22
CA VAL A 44 13.40 2.00 -3.00
C VAL A 44 12.40 1.71 -1.87
N ASP A 45 11.10 1.84 -2.14
CA ASP A 45 10.03 1.70 -1.15
C ASP A 45 9.17 0.46 -1.42
N TRP A 46 9.04 -0.39 -0.42
CA TRP A 46 8.32 -1.66 -0.55
C TRP A 46 6.81 -1.50 -0.63
N THR A 47 6.26 -0.47 0.00
CA THR A 47 4.82 -0.16 -0.09
C THR A 47 4.44 0.26 -1.50
N ILE A 48 5.32 1.02 -2.16
CA ILE A 48 5.15 1.39 -3.57
C ILE A 48 5.29 0.14 -4.46
N ALA A 49 6.29 -0.72 -4.18
CA ALA A 49 6.49 -1.95 -4.94
C ALA A 49 5.27 -2.90 -4.86
N GLU A 50 4.73 -3.16 -3.66
CA GLU A 50 3.54 -3.99 -3.51
C GLU A 50 2.30 -3.36 -4.15
N THR A 51 2.17 -2.02 -4.11
CA THR A 51 1.05 -1.32 -4.75
C THR A 51 1.12 -1.43 -6.28
N LEU A 52 2.30 -1.31 -6.87
CA LEU A 52 2.50 -1.55 -8.30
C LEU A 52 2.08 -2.97 -8.69
N LEU A 53 2.52 -3.97 -7.93
CA LEU A 53 2.12 -5.37 -8.15
C LEU A 53 0.61 -5.57 -8.03
N ALA A 54 -0.03 -4.91 -7.05
CA ALA A 54 -1.49 -4.94 -6.89
C ALA A 54 -2.24 -4.37 -8.10
N LEU A 55 -1.64 -3.41 -8.78
CA LEU A 55 -2.16 -2.79 -10.01
C LEU A 55 -1.79 -3.58 -11.28
N GLY A 56 -1.14 -4.75 -11.15
CA GLY A 56 -0.68 -5.55 -12.27
C GLY A 56 0.53 -4.96 -13.00
N VAL A 57 1.31 -4.13 -12.33
CA VAL A 57 2.53 -3.51 -12.86
C VAL A 57 3.75 -4.06 -12.15
N THR A 58 4.61 -4.76 -12.89
CA THR A 58 5.89 -5.22 -12.34
C THR A 58 6.86 -4.04 -12.28
N PRO A 59 7.40 -3.69 -11.09
CA PRO A 59 8.43 -2.68 -10.99
C PRO A 59 9.70 -3.15 -11.72
N LEU A 60 10.37 -2.24 -12.43
CA LEU A 60 11.64 -2.50 -13.10
C LEU A 60 12.75 -2.88 -12.11
N ALA A 61 12.78 -2.17 -11.00
CA ALA A 61 13.81 -2.35 -9.96
C ALA A 61 13.26 -1.96 -8.58
N VAL A 62 13.69 -2.70 -7.56
CA VAL A 62 13.32 -2.51 -6.17
C VAL A 62 14.55 -2.55 -5.28
N GLY A 63 14.58 -1.71 -4.25
CA GLY A 63 15.65 -1.74 -3.25
C GLY A 63 15.48 -2.88 -2.26
N ASP A 64 16.57 -3.63 -2.00
CA ASP A 64 16.67 -4.67 -0.98
C ASP A 64 15.61 -5.78 -1.13
N VAL A 65 15.64 -6.45 -2.27
CA VAL A 65 14.69 -7.53 -2.63
C VAL A 65 14.75 -8.68 -1.62
N SER A 66 15.92 -8.95 -1.05
CA SER A 66 16.08 -9.99 -0.04
C SER A 66 15.27 -9.68 1.22
N ALA A 67 15.42 -8.48 1.75
CA ALA A 67 14.65 -8.05 2.92
C ALA A 67 13.15 -7.88 2.59
N TYR A 68 12.78 -7.46 1.38
CA TYR A 68 11.39 -7.45 0.93
C TYR A 68 10.73 -8.81 1.17
N ARG A 69 11.37 -9.90 0.73
CA ARG A 69 10.84 -11.26 0.91
C ARG A 69 10.61 -11.62 2.37
N ALA A 70 11.51 -11.21 3.25
CA ALA A 70 11.44 -11.52 4.67
C ALA A 70 10.36 -10.72 5.41
N TRP A 71 10.17 -9.44 5.06
CA TRP A 71 9.31 -8.52 5.79
C TRP A 71 7.91 -8.33 5.19
N VAL A 72 7.81 -8.40 3.87
CA VAL A 72 6.52 -8.27 3.16
C VAL A 72 5.83 -9.63 3.05
N GLY A 73 6.61 -10.67 2.76
CA GLY A 73 6.12 -12.04 2.56
C GLY A 73 5.43 -12.18 1.21
N GLU A 74 4.26 -11.58 1.05
CA GLU A 74 3.47 -11.59 -0.20
C GLU A 74 2.90 -10.19 -0.49
N PRO A 75 2.80 -9.82 -1.80
CA PRO A 75 3.15 -10.62 -2.98
C PRO A 75 4.67 -10.76 -3.15
N LEU A 76 5.11 -11.90 -3.71
CA LEU A 76 6.51 -12.05 -4.09
C LEU A 76 6.82 -11.13 -5.27
N LEU A 77 8.02 -10.54 -5.27
CA LEU A 77 8.52 -9.84 -6.44
C LEU A 77 8.82 -10.85 -7.56
N PRO A 78 8.38 -10.59 -8.81
CA PRO A 78 8.78 -11.38 -9.96
C PRO A 78 10.29 -11.50 -10.12
N ALA A 79 10.77 -12.60 -10.72
CA ALA A 79 12.20 -12.90 -10.82
C ALA A 79 12.99 -11.92 -11.72
N ASP A 80 12.32 -11.20 -12.57
CA ASP A 80 12.87 -10.18 -13.48
C ASP A 80 13.00 -8.79 -12.84
N VAL A 81 12.49 -8.61 -11.62
CA VAL A 81 12.70 -7.38 -10.86
C VAL A 81 14.16 -7.28 -10.41
N VAL A 82 14.83 -6.21 -10.80
CA VAL A 82 16.25 -6.00 -10.49
C VAL A 82 16.41 -5.50 -9.06
N ASP A 83 17.27 -6.15 -8.28
CA ASP A 83 17.68 -5.65 -6.96
C ASP A 83 18.72 -4.54 -7.12
N ILE A 84 18.39 -3.33 -6.67
CA ILE A 84 19.29 -2.18 -6.70
C ILE A 84 20.03 -1.96 -5.37
N GLY A 85 20.12 -2.98 -4.53
CA GLY A 85 20.83 -2.92 -3.25
C GLY A 85 20.05 -2.21 -2.15
N LEU A 86 20.72 -1.73 -1.13
CA LEU A 86 20.08 -1.20 0.08
C LEU A 86 19.14 -0.03 -0.22
N ARG A 87 17.99 -0.01 0.43
CA ARG A 87 16.98 1.06 0.30
C ARG A 87 17.53 2.46 0.61
N ALA A 88 18.44 2.56 1.60
CA ALA A 88 19.08 3.82 1.98
C ALA A 88 20.28 4.19 1.10
N GLN A 89 20.86 3.24 0.39
CA GLN A 89 22.05 3.40 -0.47
C GLN A 89 21.89 2.54 -1.74
N PRO A 90 20.95 2.87 -2.63
CA PRO A 90 20.75 2.10 -3.86
C PRO A 90 21.95 2.24 -4.80
N ASN A 91 22.21 1.18 -5.57
CA ASN A 91 23.21 1.19 -6.63
C ASN A 91 22.75 2.11 -7.78
N ARG A 92 23.28 3.32 -7.80
CA ARG A 92 22.88 4.38 -8.74
C ARG A 92 23.39 4.12 -10.15
N GLU A 93 24.53 3.50 -10.28
CA GLU A 93 25.12 3.12 -11.57
C GLU A 93 24.21 2.11 -12.27
N LEU A 94 23.86 1.03 -11.57
CA LEU A 94 22.92 0.02 -12.07
C LEU A 94 21.54 0.66 -12.38
N LEU A 95 21.03 1.54 -11.51
CA LEU A 95 19.78 2.21 -11.74
C LEU A 95 19.81 3.11 -12.99
N ALA A 96 20.94 3.79 -13.26
CA ALA A 96 21.13 4.58 -14.46
C ALA A 96 21.21 3.72 -15.73
N GLU A 97 21.85 2.55 -15.67
CA GLU A 97 21.89 1.59 -16.78
C GLU A 97 20.51 1.01 -17.11
N LEU A 98 19.67 0.81 -16.11
CA LEU A 98 18.31 0.31 -16.28
C LEU A 98 17.38 1.32 -16.96
N LYS A 99 17.71 2.60 -16.96
CA LYS A 99 16.96 3.70 -17.60
C LYS A 99 15.46 3.67 -17.23
N PRO A 100 15.09 3.81 -15.96
CA PRO A 100 13.69 3.91 -15.58
C PRO A 100 13.07 5.18 -16.16
N ASP A 101 11.78 5.13 -16.48
CA ASP A 101 11.03 6.33 -16.88
C ASP A 101 10.73 7.21 -15.67
N ARG A 102 10.63 6.61 -14.48
CA ARG A 102 10.30 7.29 -13.23
C ARG A 102 10.82 6.52 -12.02
N ILE A 103 11.20 7.26 -10.98
CA ILE A 103 11.58 6.70 -9.69
C ILE A 103 10.56 7.18 -8.66
N LEU A 104 9.87 6.23 -8.01
CA LEU A 104 8.92 6.52 -6.93
C LEU A 104 9.60 6.27 -5.59
N ILE A 105 9.41 7.20 -4.65
CA ILE A 105 9.98 7.10 -3.30
C ILE A 105 8.92 7.49 -2.26
N SER A 106 9.12 7.10 -1.01
CA SER A 106 8.38 7.67 0.11
C SER A 106 9.12 8.88 0.70
N PRO A 107 8.48 9.69 1.55
CA PRO A 107 9.13 10.80 2.26
C PRO A 107 10.36 10.36 3.07
N LEU A 108 10.41 9.11 3.54
CA LEU A 108 11.56 8.55 4.24
C LEU A 108 12.84 8.56 3.36
N ALA A 109 12.67 8.35 2.06
CA ALA A 109 13.76 8.37 1.08
C ALA A 109 13.99 9.76 0.45
N ALA A 110 13.35 10.82 0.94
CA ALA A 110 13.51 12.18 0.42
C ALA A 110 14.98 12.67 0.35
N PRO A 111 15.89 12.31 1.28
CA PRO A 111 17.31 12.66 1.16
C PRO A 111 18.00 12.09 -0.10
N LEU A 112 17.47 11.02 -0.71
CA LEU A 112 17.99 10.45 -1.94
C LEU A 112 17.52 11.21 -3.20
N ALA A 113 16.44 11.97 -3.12
CA ALA A 113 15.81 12.62 -4.27
C ALA A 113 16.76 13.47 -5.12
N PRO A 114 17.69 14.29 -4.56
CA PRO A 114 18.61 15.11 -5.37
C PRO A 114 19.57 14.27 -6.22
N THR A 115 19.94 13.08 -5.76
CA THR A 115 20.84 12.18 -6.49
C THR A 115 20.08 11.31 -7.49
N LEU A 116 18.90 10.80 -7.11
CA LEU A 116 18.05 9.99 -7.97
C LEU A 116 17.45 10.79 -9.14
N SER A 117 17.15 12.07 -8.94
CA SER A 117 16.62 12.95 -9.99
C SER A 117 17.59 13.24 -11.14
N ARG A 118 18.88 12.90 -10.98
CA ARG A 118 19.87 12.93 -12.07
C ARG A 118 19.73 11.74 -13.01
N ILE A 119 19.02 10.70 -12.59
CA ILE A 119 18.82 9.46 -13.37
C ILE A 119 17.46 9.50 -14.08
N ALA A 120 16.39 9.79 -13.34
CA ALA A 120 15.03 9.90 -13.87
C ALA A 120 14.18 10.83 -12.99
N PRO A 121 13.01 11.30 -13.47
CA PRO A 121 12.06 12.05 -12.64
C PRO A 121 11.70 11.31 -11.38
N VAL A 122 11.84 11.97 -10.22
CA VAL A 122 11.53 11.41 -8.90
C VAL A 122 10.20 11.96 -8.41
N GLN A 123 9.34 11.09 -7.90
CA GLN A 123 8.10 11.48 -7.24
C GLN A 123 7.98 10.84 -5.86
N SER A 124 7.67 11.66 -4.86
CA SER A 124 7.43 11.21 -3.49
C SER A 124 5.94 10.92 -3.29
N ILE A 125 5.65 9.75 -2.72
CA ILE A 125 4.30 9.27 -2.38
C ILE A 125 4.22 9.13 -0.86
N ALA A 126 3.41 9.96 -0.21
CA ALA A 126 3.23 9.91 1.23
C ALA A 126 2.03 9.02 1.58
N LEU A 127 2.25 8.00 2.41
CA LEU A 127 1.18 7.19 3.00
C LEU A 127 1.01 7.51 4.49
N TYR A 128 2.12 7.59 5.23
CA TYR A 128 2.09 7.81 6.67
C TYR A 128 2.19 9.30 6.99
N ASP A 129 1.13 9.83 7.59
CA ASP A 129 1.01 11.22 8.06
C ASP A 129 0.09 11.21 9.30
N PRO A 130 0.59 11.53 10.49
CA PRO A 130 -0.17 11.46 11.73
C PRO A 130 -1.35 12.45 11.81
N GLN A 131 -1.41 13.43 10.90
CA GLN A 131 -2.49 14.42 10.84
C GLN A 131 -3.68 14.00 9.99
N THR A 132 -3.54 12.90 9.25
CA THR A 132 -4.57 12.42 8.32
C THR A 132 -4.93 10.97 8.65
N ASP A 133 -6.20 10.61 8.45
CA ASP A 133 -6.64 9.22 8.57
C ASP A 133 -5.84 8.32 7.63
N LEU A 134 -5.24 7.26 8.18
CA LEU A 134 -4.38 6.37 7.42
C LEU A 134 -5.14 5.67 6.28
N TRP A 135 -6.41 5.33 6.50
CA TRP A 135 -7.22 4.68 5.47
C TRP A 135 -7.47 5.58 4.27
N GLN A 136 -7.76 6.84 4.53
CA GLN A 136 -7.87 7.85 3.47
C GLN A 136 -6.55 7.99 2.71
N ARG A 137 -5.41 8.07 3.41
CA ARG A 137 -4.08 8.14 2.78
C ARG A 137 -3.75 6.91 1.93
N LEU A 138 -4.13 5.72 2.40
CA LEU A 138 -3.95 4.48 1.64
C LEU A 138 -4.70 4.55 0.30
N HIS A 139 -5.94 5.05 0.29
CA HIS A 139 -6.71 5.26 -0.94
C HIS A 139 -6.04 6.29 -1.85
N GLU A 140 -5.69 7.46 -1.32
CA GLU A 140 -5.04 8.53 -2.07
C GLU A 140 -3.70 8.11 -2.68
N ALA A 141 -2.85 7.44 -1.91
CA ALA A 141 -1.56 6.94 -2.38
C ALA A 141 -1.74 5.90 -3.49
N THR A 142 -2.68 4.96 -3.32
CA THR A 142 -2.99 3.94 -4.33
C THR A 142 -3.47 4.58 -5.64
N LEU A 143 -4.40 5.53 -5.59
CA LEU A 143 -4.89 6.24 -6.77
C LEU A 143 -3.79 7.10 -7.42
N THR A 144 -2.93 7.72 -6.61
CA THR A 144 -1.78 8.50 -7.12
C THR A 144 -0.81 7.61 -7.88
N ILE A 145 -0.43 6.46 -7.33
CA ILE A 145 0.44 5.50 -8.01
C ILE A 145 -0.24 5.00 -9.29
N ALA A 146 -1.52 4.65 -9.21
CA ALA A 146 -2.29 4.16 -10.35
C ALA A 146 -2.36 5.16 -11.50
N ALA A 147 -2.56 6.45 -11.22
CA ALA A 147 -2.55 7.50 -12.23
C ALA A 147 -1.20 7.60 -12.95
N LEU A 148 -0.09 7.41 -12.22
CA LEU A 148 1.26 7.44 -12.78
C LEU A 148 1.58 6.28 -13.71
N VAL A 149 0.88 5.16 -13.56
CA VAL A 149 1.07 3.94 -14.36
C VAL A 149 -0.14 3.60 -15.24
N HIS A 150 -1.07 4.54 -15.40
CA HIS A 150 -2.29 4.41 -16.23
C HIS A 150 -3.20 3.25 -15.81
N LYS A 151 -3.31 2.99 -14.47
CA LYS A 151 -4.04 1.89 -13.85
C LYS A 151 -5.15 2.34 -12.89
N THR A 152 -5.76 3.49 -13.15
CA THR A 152 -6.79 4.08 -12.26
C THR A 152 -8.04 3.21 -12.16
N ALA A 153 -8.44 2.53 -13.24
CA ALA A 153 -9.58 1.62 -13.21
C ALA A 153 -9.31 0.42 -12.30
N GLU A 154 -8.13 -0.18 -12.43
CA GLU A 154 -7.68 -1.30 -11.59
C GLU A 154 -7.58 -0.91 -10.12
N ALA A 155 -7.12 0.31 -9.83
CA ALA A 155 -7.07 0.83 -8.45
C ALA A 155 -8.46 0.95 -7.83
N ASN A 156 -9.45 1.46 -8.56
CA ASN A 156 -10.82 1.55 -8.06
C ASN A 156 -11.41 0.17 -7.76
N VAL A 157 -11.18 -0.82 -8.60
CA VAL A 157 -11.59 -2.21 -8.36
C VAL A 157 -10.88 -2.75 -7.11
N LEU A 158 -9.56 -2.60 -7.01
CA LEU A 158 -8.75 -3.06 -5.88
C LEU A 158 -9.25 -2.49 -4.54
N LEU A 159 -9.53 -1.18 -4.48
CA LEU A 159 -10.02 -0.49 -3.28
C LEU A 159 -11.45 -0.90 -2.92
N THR A 160 -12.30 -1.11 -3.92
CA THR A 160 -13.67 -1.60 -3.72
C THR A 160 -13.66 -3.03 -3.18
N ASP A 161 -12.83 -3.89 -3.76
CA ASP A 161 -12.67 -5.27 -3.34
C ASP A 161 -12.11 -5.36 -1.91
N LEU A 162 -11.11 -4.54 -1.56
CA LEU A 162 -10.60 -4.48 -0.18
C LEU A 162 -11.70 -4.18 0.82
N ASN A 163 -12.51 -3.14 0.58
CA ASN A 163 -13.59 -2.76 1.49
C ASN A 163 -14.65 -3.87 1.61
N ARG A 164 -15.02 -4.50 0.51
CA ARG A 164 -15.96 -5.64 0.49
C ARG A 164 -15.41 -6.82 1.29
N ASP A 165 -14.15 -7.18 1.08
CA ASP A 165 -13.53 -8.32 1.74
C ASP A 165 -13.42 -8.10 3.25
N LEU A 166 -13.07 -6.88 3.69
CA LEU A 166 -13.04 -6.52 5.11
C LEU A 166 -14.42 -6.64 5.76
N GLU A 167 -15.46 -6.17 5.08
CA GLU A 167 -16.83 -6.29 5.61
C GLU A 167 -17.28 -7.75 5.69
N GLN A 168 -16.95 -8.59 4.72
CA GLN A 168 -17.23 -10.02 4.76
C GLN A 168 -16.46 -10.71 5.91
N MET A 169 -15.16 -10.40 6.09
CA MET A 169 -14.37 -10.95 7.19
C MET A 169 -14.96 -10.55 8.53
N LYS A 170 -15.34 -9.28 8.72
CA LYS A 170 -15.99 -8.80 9.94
C LYS A 170 -17.23 -9.60 10.32
N GLN A 171 -18.07 -9.96 9.33
CA GLN A 171 -19.29 -10.73 9.55
C GLN A 171 -19.03 -12.18 9.99
N THR A 172 -17.83 -12.71 9.72
CA THR A 172 -17.44 -14.09 10.05
C THR A 172 -16.61 -14.20 11.33
N LEU A 173 -16.23 -13.09 11.93
CA LEU A 173 -15.50 -13.08 13.18
C LEU A 173 -16.39 -13.48 14.36
N PRO A 174 -15.82 -14.12 15.41
CA PRO A 174 -16.52 -14.37 16.65
C PRO A 174 -17.09 -13.09 17.28
N ALA A 175 -18.30 -13.16 17.84
CA ALA A 175 -19.00 -11.98 18.35
C ALA A 175 -18.28 -11.34 19.57
N GLU A 176 -17.64 -12.17 20.41
CA GLU A 176 -16.93 -11.70 21.59
C GLU A 176 -15.44 -12.04 21.50
N LEU A 177 -14.63 -11.01 21.29
CA LEU A 177 -13.19 -11.13 21.27
C LEU A 177 -12.57 -10.14 22.27
N PRO A 178 -11.56 -10.57 23.04
CA PRO A 178 -10.79 -9.65 23.88
C PRO A 178 -10.07 -8.61 22.99
N PRO A 179 -9.63 -7.48 23.57
CA PRO A 179 -8.76 -6.57 22.86
C PRO A 179 -7.49 -7.28 22.37
N LEU A 180 -6.98 -6.90 21.21
CA LEU A 180 -5.80 -7.51 20.61
C LEU A 180 -4.57 -6.64 20.87
N LEU A 181 -3.46 -7.25 21.23
CA LEU A 181 -2.15 -6.60 21.34
C LEU A 181 -1.28 -7.10 20.19
N VAL A 182 -1.12 -6.29 19.16
CA VAL A 182 -0.34 -6.65 17.97
C VAL A 182 1.09 -6.18 18.13
N VAL A 183 2.04 -7.11 18.04
CA VAL A 183 3.46 -6.85 18.25
C VAL A 183 4.33 -7.47 17.17
N GLN A 184 5.54 -6.93 17.04
CA GLN A 184 6.62 -7.49 16.23
C GLN A 184 7.93 -7.40 17.03
N PHE A 185 8.65 -8.51 17.16
CA PHE A 185 9.88 -8.57 17.94
C PHE A 185 11.00 -7.74 17.33
N ILE A 186 11.73 -7.02 18.17
CA ILE A 186 13.00 -6.36 17.87
C ILE A 186 14.14 -7.23 18.38
N ASP A 187 13.99 -7.72 19.62
CA ASP A 187 14.90 -8.65 20.30
C ASP A 187 14.09 -9.45 21.35
N GLU A 188 14.74 -10.25 22.20
CA GLU A 188 14.10 -11.06 23.23
C GLU A 188 13.42 -10.28 24.36
N ARG A 189 13.62 -8.96 24.42
CA ARG A 189 13.08 -8.09 25.48
C ARG A 189 12.21 -6.96 24.96
N HIS A 190 12.38 -6.58 23.70
CA HIS A 190 11.73 -5.43 23.10
C HIS A 190 10.92 -5.80 21.87
N VAL A 191 9.77 -5.16 21.77
CA VAL A 191 8.88 -5.30 20.61
C VAL A 191 8.47 -3.93 20.08
N ARG A 192 8.12 -3.87 18.80
CA ARG A 192 7.23 -2.83 18.29
C ARG A 192 5.81 -3.22 18.68
N VAL A 193 5.12 -2.35 19.37
CA VAL A 193 3.69 -2.48 19.65
C VAL A 193 2.94 -1.54 18.71
N PHE A 194 1.97 -2.06 17.99
CA PHE A 194 1.22 -1.28 17.00
C PHE A 194 -0.07 -0.73 17.64
N GLY A 195 -0.21 0.57 17.59
CA GLY A 195 -1.36 1.28 18.12
C GLY A 195 -1.90 2.29 17.13
N ARG A 196 -2.35 3.44 17.62
CA ARG A 196 -2.95 4.50 16.83
C ARG A 196 -2.06 4.88 15.64
N HIS A 197 -2.65 5.15 14.49
CA HIS A 197 -2.00 5.49 13.21
C HIS A 197 -1.23 4.34 12.53
N SER A 198 -1.27 3.10 13.07
CA SER A 198 -0.69 1.95 12.37
C SER A 198 -1.65 1.34 11.36
N LEU A 199 -1.10 0.64 10.37
CA LEU A 199 -1.87 -0.15 9.42
C LEU A 199 -2.73 -1.21 10.13
N PHE A 200 -2.14 -1.88 11.12
CA PHE A 200 -2.82 -2.94 11.86
C PHE A 200 -4.01 -2.40 12.65
N GLU A 201 -3.86 -1.24 13.30
CA GLU A 201 -4.97 -0.58 13.98
C GLU A 201 -6.09 -0.17 13.01
N ALA A 202 -5.74 0.43 11.87
CA ALA A 202 -6.70 0.84 10.86
C ALA A 202 -7.51 -0.35 10.31
N VAL A 203 -6.86 -1.52 10.12
CA VAL A 203 -7.52 -2.76 9.73
C VAL A 203 -8.39 -3.33 10.86
N MET A 204 -7.88 -3.40 12.09
CA MET A 204 -8.65 -3.88 13.24
C MET A 204 -9.93 -3.08 13.44
N GLN A 205 -9.88 -1.76 13.32
CA GLN A 205 -11.06 -0.89 13.40
C GLN A 205 -12.11 -1.25 12.32
N ARG A 206 -11.68 -1.54 11.09
CA ARG A 206 -12.58 -1.97 10.00
C ARG A 206 -13.22 -3.33 10.28
N LEU A 207 -12.49 -4.21 10.93
CA LEU A 207 -12.99 -5.51 11.36
C LEU A 207 -13.83 -5.44 12.63
N GLY A 208 -13.97 -4.27 13.28
CA GLY A 208 -14.70 -4.10 14.54
C GLY A 208 -13.94 -4.65 15.76
N LEU A 209 -12.62 -4.85 15.65
CA LEU A 209 -11.75 -5.33 16.70
C LEU A 209 -11.18 -4.18 17.54
N ARG A 210 -10.88 -4.44 18.80
CA ARG A 210 -10.32 -3.46 19.72
C ARG A 210 -8.82 -3.66 19.90
N ASN A 211 -8.07 -2.56 19.92
CA ASN A 211 -6.65 -2.58 20.28
C ASN A 211 -6.45 -2.47 21.79
N ALA A 212 -5.61 -3.31 22.32
CA ALA A 212 -5.25 -3.28 23.75
C ALA A 212 -4.20 -2.20 24.07
N TRP A 213 -3.40 -1.77 23.10
CA TRP A 213 -2.40 -0.73 23.31
C TRP A 213 -3.04 0.65 23.33
N GLN A 214 -2.99 1.30 24.52
CA GLN A 214 -3.52 2.65 24.72
C GLN A 214 -2.41 3.70 24.85
N GLY A 215 -1.13 3.28 24.81
CA GLY A 215 0.02 4.18 24.86
C GLY A 215 0.16 5.02 23.60
N GLU A 216 0.96 6.07 23.69
CA GLU A 216 1.32 6.90 22.54
C GLU A 216 2.06 6.07 21.48
N THR A 217 1.96 6.51 20.25
CA THR A 217 2.69 5.93 19.11
C THR A 217 3.40 7.04 18.34
N ASN A 218 4.47 6.68 17.65
CA ASN A 218 5.15 7.60 16.75
C ASN A 218 4.33 7.84 15.45
N ALA A 219 4.85 8.64 14.54
CA ALA A 219 4.21 8.93 13.24
C ALA A 219 3.95 7.68 12.37
N TRP A 220 4.59 6.56 12.67
CA TRP A 220 4.43 5.27 11.99
C TRP A 220 3.41 4.34 12.66
N GLY A 221 2.80 4.81 13.74
CA GLY A 221 1.78 4.06 14.48
C GLY A 221 2.31 2.96 15.38
N PHE A 222 3.57 3.01 15.82
CA PHE A 222 4.11 2.06 16.79
C PHE A 222 4.88 2.74 17.93
N SER A 223 5.04 2.01 19.03
CA SER A 223 5.97 2.30 20.11
C SER A 223 6.95 1.15 20.27
N VAL A 224 8.14 1.45 20.76
CA VAL A 224 9.04 0.41 21.27
C VAL A 224 8.71 0.20 22.74
N ALA A 225 8.32 -1.03 23.08
CA ALA A 225 7.95 -1.41 24.43
C ALA A 225 8.80 -2.59 24.91
N SER A 226 9.10 -2.62 26.21
CA SER A 226 9.68 -3.82 26.84
C SER A 226 8.58 -4.80 27.23
N LEU A 227 8.92 -6.09 27.34
CA LEU A 227 7.96 -7.12 27.74
C LEU A 227 7.39 -6.88 29.13
N GLU A 228 8.13 -6.21 30.02
CA GLU A 228 7.65 -5.84 31.37
C GLU A 228 6.39 -4.97 31.34
N GLN A 229 6.27 -4.10 30.32
CA GLN A 229 5.10 -3.24 30.17
C GLN A 229 3.80 -4.02 29.95
N PHE A 230 3.90 -5.26 29.45
CA PHE A 230 2.73 -6.12 29.21
C PHE A 230 2.11 -6.67 30.50
N LEU A 231 2.82 -6.62 31.63
CA LEU A 231 2.25 -6.94 32.93
C LEU A 231 1.07 -6.04 33.32
N SER A 232 1.00 -4.84 32.74
CA SER A 232 -0.11 -3.88 32.93
C SER A 232 -1.27 -4.06 31.96
N ILE A 233 -1.21 -5.04 31.04
CA ILE A 233 -2.24 -5.31 30.02
C ILE A 233 -2.69 -6.78 30.14
N PRO A 234 -3.32 -7.19 31.25
CA PRO A 234 -3.56 -8.62 31.52
C PRO A 234 -4.67 -9.25 30.66
N GLU A 235 -5.59 -8.47 30.10
CA GLU A 235 -6.81 -8.96 29.45
C GLU A 235 -6.80 -8.81 27.93
N ALA A 236 -5.64 -8.97 27.27
CA ALA A 236 -5.56 -8.88 25.84
C ALA A 236 -5.16 -10.21 25.19
N ARG A 237 -5.54 -10.41 23.95
CA ARG A 237 -5.03 -11.50 23.11
C ARG A 237 -3.75 -11.03 22.40
N LEU A 238 -2.66 -11.72 22.63
CA LEU A 238 -1.38 -11.38 22.01
C LEU A 238 -1.30 -11.91 20.57
N VAL A 239 -0.94 -11.04 19.65
CA VAL A 239 -0.74 -11.32 18.23
C VAL A 239 0.68 -10.94 17.86
N VAL A 240 1.49 -11.92 17.49
CA VAL A 240 2.88 -11.72 17.03
C VAL A 240 2.92 -11.81 15.52
N VAL A 241 3.47 -10.79 14.86
CA VAL A 241 3.64 -10.74 13.41
C VAL A 241 5.10 -10.97 13.06
N ASP A 242 5.38 -11.91 12.16
CA ASP A 242 6.72 -12.18 11.66
C ASP A 242 7.30 -10.99 10.85
N PRO A 243 8.63 -10.93 10.66
CA PRO A 243 9.62 -11.89 11.10
C PRO A 243 10.01 -11.71 12.56
N ILE A 244 10.21 -12.85 13.25
CA ILE A 244 10.89 -12.86 14.54
C ILE A 244 12.40 -12.89 14.25
N PRO A 245 13.22 -12.03 14.90
CA PRO A 245 14.67 -12.05 14.69
C PRO A 245 15.31 -13.39 15.06
N VAL A 246 16.38 -13.73 14.36
CA VAL A 246 17.11 -15.01 14.57
C VAL A 246 17.55 -15.15 16.03
N GLY A 247 17.28 -16.32 16.61
CA GLY A 247 17.63 -16.65 18.00
C GLY A 247 16.63 -16.14 19.04
N VAL A 248 15.66 -15.30 18.66
CA VAL A 248 14.64 -14.82 19.62
C VAL A 248 13.66 -15.92 19.97
N SER A 249 13.18 -16.68 19.00
CA SER A 249 12.21 -17.77 19.24
C SER A 249 12.76 -18.80 20.23
N GLU A 250 14.04 -19.17 20.11
CA GLU A 250 14.71 -20.10 21.01
C GLU A 250 14.79 -19.52 22.43
N ARG A 251 15.17 -18.25 22.58
CA ARG A 251 15.25 -17.56 23.87
C ARG A 251 13.90 -17.40 24.56
N LEU A 252 12.84 -17.17 23.80
CA LEU A 252 11.48 -17.09 24.35
C LEU A 252 10.98 -18.44 24.88
N GLN A 253 11.60 -19.57 24.49
CA GLN A 253 11.30 -20.88 25.06
C GLN A 253 12.06 -21.16 26.37
N GLU A 254 13.13 -20.43 26.67
CA GLU A 254 13.83 -20.52 27.93
C GLU A 254 13.00 -19.97 29.09
N PRO A 255 13.19 -20.47 30.32
CA PRO A 255 12.50 -19.92 31.48
C PRO A 255 12.80 -18.43 31.66
N GLY A 256 11.77 -17.61 31.59
CA GLY A 256 11.95 -16.14 31.61
C GLY A 256 10.64 -15.39 31.72
N LEU A 257 10.72 -14.07 31.64
CA LEU A 257 9.57 -13.18 31.76
C LEU A 257 8.46 -13.52 30.75
N TRP A 258 8.81 -13.87 29.51
CA TRP A 258 7.84 -14.18 28.47
C TRP A 258 6.82 -15.24 28.91
N GLN A 259 7.29 -16.34 29.47
CA GLN A 259 6.45 -17.44 29.90
C GLN A 259 5.59 -17.10 31.12
N HIS A 260 5.95 -16.05 31.88
CA HIS A 260 5.22 -15.57 33.06
C HIS A 260 4.29 -14.39 32.76
N LEU A 261 4.24 -13.92 31.52
CA LEU A 261 3.31 -12.87 31.12
C LEU A 261 1.87 -13.40 31.19
N PRO A 262 0.93 -12.69 31.84
CA PRO A 262 -0.48 -13.09 31.88
C PRO A 262 -1.06 -13.33 30.48
N LEU A 263 -0.69 -12.50 29.50
CA LEU A 263 -1.12 -12.61 28.09
C LEU A 263 -0.72 -13.93 27.43
N VAL A 264 0.43 -14.51 27.84
CA VAL A 264 0.97 -15.75 27.29
C VAL A 264 0.38 -16.96 28.01
N GLN A 265 0.10 -16.83 29.34
CA GLN A 265 -0.44 -17.92 30.16
C GLN A 265 -1.94 -18.13 29.96
N GLN A 266 -2.70 -17.05 29.75
CA GLN A 266 -4.17 -17.13 29.69
C GLN A 266 -4.68 -17.72 28.38
N ALA A 267 -3.96 -17.52 27.29
CA ALA A 267 -4.37 -18.00 25.99
C ALA A 267 -3.17 -18.17 25.03
N PRO A 268 -3.23 -19.11 24.05
CA PRO A 268 -2.18 -19.28 23.06
C PRO A 268 -1.90 -17.99 22.32
N VAL A 269 -0.63 -17.66 22.10
CA VAL A 269 -0.22 -16.52 21.27
C VAL A 269 -0.60 -16.77 19.82
N LEU A 270 -1.21 -15.81 19.16
CA LEU A 270 -1.49 -15.89 17.74
C LEU A 270 -0.24 -15.47 16.95
N HIS A 271 0.33 -16.38 16.17
CA HIS A 271 1.45 -16.11 15.30
C HIS A 271 0.95 -15.89 13.87
N LEU A 272 1.26 -14.75 13.30
CA LEU A 272 0.93 -14.42 11.90
C LEU A 272 2.20 -14.39 11.06
N PRO A 273 2.18 -15.01 9.87
CA PRO A 273 3.25 -14.83 8.88
C PRO A 273 3.55 -13.36 8.61
N ALA A 274 4.72 -13.09 8.01
CA ALA A 274 5.14 -11.74 7.70
C ALA A 274 4.09 -10.93 6.94
N VAL A 275 3.85 -9.72 7.43
CA VAL A 275 3.02 -8.69 6.82
C VAL A 275 3.77 -7.37 6.94
N TRP A 276 3.92 -6.65 5.84
CA TRP A 276 4.57 -5.35 5.86
C TRP A 276 3.79 -4.36 6.73
N SER A 277 4.29 -4.09 7.93
CA SER A 277 3.63 -3.23 8.92
C SER A 277 3.47 -1.78 8.49
N PHE A 278 4.22 -1.35 7.47
CA PHE A 278 4.14 -0.03 6.85
C PHE A 278 3.60 -0.11 5.42
N GLY A 279 2.85 -1.15 5.10
CA GLY A 279 2.35 -1.45 3.77
C GLY A 279 1.11 -0.68 3.35
N GLY A 280 0.66 -0.99 2.14
CA GLY A 280 -0.54 -0.42 1.52
C GLY A 280 -1.73 -1.38 1.51
N VAL A 281 -2.47 -1.38 0.40
CA VAL A 281 -3.72 -2.17 0.22
C VAL A 281 -3.49 -3.67 0.38
N LEU A 282 -2.39 -4.21 -0.19
CA LEU A 282 -2.13 -5.65 -0.11
C LEU A 282 -1.76 -6.08 1.31
N ALA A 283 -0.91 -5.30 1.99
CA ALA A 283 -0.56 -5.56 3.38
C ALA A 283 -1.80 -5.46 4.29
N ALA A 284 -2.69 -4.48 4.07
CA ALA A 284 -3.95 -4.37 4.81
C ALA A 284 -4.83 -5.61 4.61
N ARG A 285 -5.04 -6.06 3.36
CA ARG A 285 -5.82 -7.27 3.05
C ARG A 285 -5.18 -8.50 3.66
N ARG A 286 -3.86 -8.68 3.51
CA ARG A 286 -3.12 -9.82 4.04
C ARG A 286 -3.23 -9.89 5.56
N PHE A 287 -3.02 -8.78 6.26
CA PHE A 287 -3.19 -8.74 7.72
C PHE A 287 -4.61 -9.12 8.13
N ALA A 288 -5.62 -8.55 7.49
CA ALA A 288 -7.02 -8.86 7.78
C ALA A 288 -7.33 -10.34 7.60
N THR A 289 -6.88 -10.94 6.49
CA THR A 289 -7.08 -12.37 6.19
C THR A 289 -6.42 -13.26 7.24
N LEU A 290 -5.12 -13.08 7.47
CA LEU A 290 -4.35 -13.89 8.43
C LEU A 290 -4.90 -13.77 9.85
N LEU A 291 -5.24 -12.55 10.28
CA LEU A 291 -5.82 -12.30 11.60
C LEU A 291 -7.18 -12.96 11.74
N SER A 292 -8.07 -12.80 10.75
CA SER A 292 -9.41 -13.39 10.78
C SER A 292 -9.37 -14.91 10.81
N GLU A 293 -8.50 -15.53 10.01
CA GLU A 293 -8.29 -16.97 10.02
C GLU A 293 -7.76 -17.48 11.36
N ALA A 294 -6.78 -16.79 11.94
CA ALA A 294 -6.21 -17.14 13.23
C ALA A 294 -7.26 -17.05 14.36
N LEU A 295 -8.06 -15.97 14.40
CA LEU A 295 -9.12 -15.81 15.38
C LEU A 295 -10.25 -16.84 15.23
N GLN A 296 -10.60 -17.22 14.00
CA GLN A 296 -11.62 -18.25 13.75
C GLN A 296 -11.13 -19.66 14.14
N LYS A 297 -9.86 -19.99 13.87
CA LYS A 297 -9.24 -21.26 14.31
C LYS A 297 -9.20 -21.35 15.83
N ASP A 298 -8.76 -20.28 16.48
CA ASP A 298 -8.71 -20.21 17.93
C ASP A 298 -10.10 -20.42 18.57
N ALA A 299 -11.14 -19.76 18.04
CA ALA A 299 -12.53 -19.92 18.52
C ALA A 299 -13.09 -21.33 18.34
N ARG A 300 -12.62 -22.09 17.33
CA ARG A 300 -13.03 -23.49 17.10
C ARG A 300 -12.26 -24.47 17.98
N GLY A 301 -11.23 -24.02 18.69
CA GLY A 301 -10.38 -24.90 19.51
C GLY A 301 -9.40 -25.73 18.67
N ASP A 302 -9.23 -25.45 17.38
CA ASP A 302 -8.26 -26.08 16.50
C ASP A 302 -6.84 -25.58 16.86
N ARG A 303 -6.27 -26.16 17.94
CA ARG A 303 -4.93 -25.85 18.41
C ARG A 303 -3.91 -26.59 17.56
N GLN A 304 -2.99 -25.85 16.94
CA GLN A 304 -1.76 -26.42 16.37
C GLN A 304 -0.70 -26.54 17.45
#